data_b5e9122d7a550b61ad77c34e587f571e
#
_entry.id   b5e9122d7a550b61ad77c34e587f571e
#
_cell.length_a   1.000
_cell.length_b   1.000
_cell.length_c   1.000
_cell.angle_alpha   90.00
_cell.angle_beta   90.00
_cell.angle_gamma   90.00
#
_symmetry.space_group_name_H-M   'P 1'
#
loop_
_entity.id
_entity.type
_entity.pdbx_description
1 polymer ?
#
loop_
_entity_poly.entity_id
_entity_poly.type
_entity_poly.pdbx_seq_one_letter_code
_entity_poly.pdbx_strand_id
1 'polypeptide(L)'
;FGLFLTAGILLILVFTQGIKIEIPIVSTKYRGFAAVYPIKLMYVSNIPVILASALTANAVFVFQMIWSNFNPRNNNFFVNFIAQFDPTSPSTPVGGLIYYVTPPRGLDVAALDPMRAVGYVLFMIGIVVVFGKLWVELGGLSPKSAAQNLLDADVQIPGFRRSNKPVEALLNKYIPSVTIIGSMILGLLA
;
A
#
# COMPACT_ATOMS: atom_id res chain seq x y z
N PHE A 1 24.09 -11.84 -2.72
CA PHE A 1 23.52 -10.51 -2.98
C PHE A 1 22.10 -10.39 -2.41
N GLY A 2 21.21 -11.37 -2.64
CA GLY A 2 19.82 -11.35 -2.14
C GLY A 2 19.70 -11.18 -0.63
N LEU A 3 20.56 -11.83 0.16
CA LEU A 3 20.54 -11.77 1.61
C LEU A 3 20.84 -10.35 2.15
N PHE A 4 21.78 -9.64 1.53
CA PHE A 4 22.09 -8.26 1.88
C PHE A 4 20.97 -7.31 1.50
N LEU A 5 20.32 -7.55 0.34
CA LEU A 5 19.15 -6.76 -0.08
C LEU A 5 18.00 -6.95 0.90
N THR A 6 17.68 -8.19 1.27
CA THR A 6 16.61 -8.50 2.24
C THR A 6 16.90 -7.87 3.59
N ALA A 7 18.14 -7.95 4.08
CA ALA A 7 18.55 -7.30 5.33
C ALA A 7 18.39 -5.77 5.24
N GLY A 8 18.77 -5.16 4.11
CA GLY A 8 18.58 -3.72 3.86
C GLY A 8 17.11 -3.32 3.89
N ILE A 9 16.24 -4.06 3.19
CA ILE A 9 14.80 -3.81 3.20
C ILE A 9 14.22 -3.95 4.61
N LEU A 10 14.62 -4.98 5.36
CA LEU A 10 14.18 -5.15 6.75
C LEU A 10 14.59 -3.98 7.62
N LEU A 11 15.81 -3.47 7.51
CA LEU A 11 16.28 -2.31 8.27
C LEU A 11 15.46 -1.05 7.93
N ILE A 12 15.18 -0.81 6.65
CA ILE A 12 14.33 0.31 6.19
C ILE A 12 12.93 0.17 6.78
N LEU A 13 12.34 -1.02 6.75
CA LEU A 13 11.01 -1.28 7.30
C LEU A 13 10.96 -1.02 8.81
N VAL A 14 11.94 -1.56 9.56
CA VAL A 14 12.02 -1.36 11.03
C VAL A 14 12.19 0.12 11.36
N PHE A 15 13.08 0.83 10.65
CA PHE A 15 13.27 2.26 10.82
C PHE A 15 11.99 3.05 10.54
N THR A 16 11.33 2.75 9.43
CA THR A 16 10.09 3.43 9.01
C THR A 16 8.92 3.17 9.99
N GLN A 17 8.86 1.97 10.58
CA GLN A 17 7.86 1.64 11.62
C GLN A 17 8.09 2.42 12.93
N GLY A 18 9.31 2.85 13.20
CA GLY A 18 9.65 3.70 14.35
C GLY A 18 9.19 5.14 14.20
N ILE A 19 8.96 5.62 12.99
CA ILE A 19 8.52 7.00 12.72
C ILE A 19 7.05 7.14 13.09
N LYS A 20 6.77 8.06 14.01
CA LYS A 20 5.41 8.35 14.50
C LYS A 20 5.23 9.85 14.74
N ILE A 21 4.01 10.34 14.56
CA ILE A 21 3.56 11.66 14.96
C ILE A 21 2.89 11.49 16.32
N GLU A 22 3.38 12.19 17.34
CA GLU A 22 2.85 12.10 18.69
C GLU A 22 1.88 13.26 18.95
N ILE A 23 0.60 12.94 19.15
CA ILE A 23 -0.41 13.92 19.52
C ILE A 23 -0.57 13.87 21.04
N PRO A 24 -0.31 14.99 21.77
CA PRO A 24 -0.49 15.02 23.21
C PRO A 24 -1.99 14.83 23.55
N ILE A 25 -2.26 13.95 24.51
CA ILE A 25 -3.59 13.67 25.02
C ILE A 25 -3.58 13.74 26.56
N VAL A 26 -4.73 14.08 27.14
CA VAL A 26 -4.92 14.08 28.58
C VAL A 26 -6.16 13.28 28.93
N SER A 27 -6.07 12.51 30.02
CA SER A 27 -7.24 11.81 30.54
C SER A 27 -8.17 12.80 31.25
N THR A 28 -9.44 12.75 30.96
CA THR A 28 -10.47 13.55 31.65
C THR A 28 -10.82 12.97 33.01
N LYS A 29 -10.57 11.66 33.20
CA LYS A 29 -10.93 10.92 34.40
C LYS A 29 -9.84 11.00 35.47
N TYR A 30 -8.58 11.09 35.10
CA TYR A 30 -7.44 11.17 36.00
C TYR A 30 -6.70 12.50 35.78
N ARG A 31 -6.92 13.48 36.66
CA ARG A 31 -6.27 14.80 36.61
C ARG A 31 -4.73 14.63 36.66
N GLY A 32 -4.05 15.14 35.62
CA GLY A 32 -2.58 15.18 35.56
C GLY A 32 -1.94 14.02 34.79
N PHE A 33 -2.69 13.06 34.28
CA PHE A 33 -2.12 12.01 33.44
C PHE A 33 -2.03 12.50 32.00
N ALA A 34 -0.83 12.92 31.59
CA ALA A 34 -0.52 13.26 30.20
C ALA A 34 0.02 12.01 29.49
N ALA A 35 -0.52 11.71 28.35
CA ALA A 35 -0.10 10.62 27.47
C ALA A 35 0.04 11.14 26.03
N VAL A 36 0.53 10.32 25.12
CA VAL A 36 0.60 10.64 23.71
C VAL A 36 -0.18 9.62 22.88
N TYR A 37 -0.89 10.09 21.88
CA TYR A 37 -1.52 9.25 20.88
C TYR A 37 -0.60 9.15 19.66
N PRO A 38 0.07 8.01 19.43
CA PRO A 38 1.02 7.87 18.33
C PRO A 38 0.30 7.53 17.03
N ILE A 39 0.43 8.39 16.01
CA ILE A 39 0.07 8.06 14.64
C ILE A 39 1.35 7.58 13.93
N LYS A 40 1.46 6.28 13.68
CA LYS A 40 2.62 5.68 13.02
C LYS A 40 2.65 6.06 11.54
N LEU A 41 3.83 6.26 10.96
CA LEU A 41 3.98 6.51 9.52
C LEU A 41 3.47 5.32 8.70
N MET A 42 3.70 4.09 9.16
CA MET A 42 3.08 2.89 8.60
C MET A 42 1.72 2.60 9.25
N TYR A 43 0.80 3.56 9.14
CA TYR A 43 -0.53 3.46 9.71
C TYR A 43 -1.36 2.32 9.11
N VAL A 44 -1.06 1.98 7.87
CA VAL A 44 -1.86 1.07 7.05
C VAL A 44 -1.47 -0.40 7.20
N SER A 45 -0.36 -0.73 7.89
CA SER A 45 0.16 -2.11 7.97
C SER A 45 0.53 -2.72 6.58
N ASN A 46 0.87 -4.01 6.53
CA ASN A 46 1.27 -4.69 5.28
C ASN A 46 0.09 -5.26 4.47
N ILE A 47 -1.13 -5.18 4.99
CA ILE A 47 -2.32 -5.80 4.37
C ILE A 47 -2.60 -5.27 2.96
N PRO A 48 -2.51 -3.96 2.66
CA PRO A 48 -2.69 -3.44 1.31
C PRO A 48 -1.72 -4.02 0.28
N VAL A 49 -0.48 -4.30 0.67
CA VAL A 49 0.51 -4.94 -0.21
C VAL A 49 0.10 -6.38 -0.52
N ILE A 50 -0.35 -7.13 0.49
CA ILE A 50 -0.84 -8.51 0.31
C ILE A 50 -2.03 -8.53 -0.64
N LEU A 51 -2.99 -7.61 -0.45
CA LEU A 51 -4.16 -7.49 -1.33
C LEU A 51 -3.77 -7.11 -2.76
N ALA A 52 -2.85 -6.15 -2.92
CA ALA A 52 -2.33 -5.74 -4.22
C ALA A 52 -1.65 -6.90 -4.95
N SER A 53 -0.78 -7.63 -4.26
CA SER A 53 -0.07 -8.80 -4.81
C SER A 53 -1.04 -9.93 -5.19
N ALA A 54 -2.03 -10.21 -4.35
CA ALA A 54 -3.05 -11.21 -4.63
C ALA A 54 -3.91 -10.82 -5.85
N LEU A 55 -4.33 -9.54 -5.93
CA LEU A 55 -5.08 -9.04 -7.09
C LEU A 55 -4.25 -9.14 -8.37
N THR A 56 -2.99 -8.74 -8.32
CA THR A 56 -2.07 -8.83 -9.46
C THR A 56 -1.89 -10.27 -9.94
N ALA A 57 -1.64 -11.20 -9.02
CA ALA A 57 -1.47 -12.62 -9.36
C ALA A 57 -2.75 -13.21 -10.00
N ASN A 58 -3.93 -12.89 -9.45
CA ASN A 58 -5.20 -13.32 -10.02
C ASN A 58 -5.46 -12.69 -11.39
N ALA A 59 -5.13 -11.40 -11.57
CA ALA A 59 -5.26 -10.74 -12.86
C ALA A 59 -4.37 -11.40 -13.94
N VAL A 60 -3.10 -11.67 -13.60
CA VAL A 60 -2.18 -12.38 -14.50
C VAL A 60 -2.75 -13.74 -14.89
N PHE A 61 -3.25 -14.51 -13.93
CA PHE A 61 -3.85 -15.82 -14.19
C PHE A 61 -5.07 -15.74 -15.12
N VAL A 62 -5.99 -14.81 -14.88
CA VAL A 62 -7.19 -14.62 -15.73
C VAL A 62 -6.79 -14.20 -17.14
N PHE A 63 -5.86 -13.26 -17.29
CA PHE A 63 -5.41 -12.84 -18.61
C PHE A 63 -4.62 -13.92 -19.35
N GLN A 64 -3.87 -14.76 -18.64
CA GLN A 64 -3.22 -15.94 -19.22
C GLN A 64 -4.26 -16.94 -19.77
N MET A 65 -5.35 -17.18 -19.01
CA MET A 65 -6.45 -18.04 -19.50
C MET A 65 -7.12 -17.45 -20.75
N ILE A 66 -7.40 -16.15 -20.77
CA ILE A 66 -7.98 -15.47 -21.92
C ILE A 66 -7.03 -15.57 -23.11
N TRP A 67 -5.76 -15.28 -22.92
CA TRP A 67 -4.77 -15.36 -23.98
C TRP A 67 -4.64 -16.79 -24.55
N SER A 68 -4.55 -17.81 -23.71
CA SER A 68 -4.38 -19.20 -24.14
C SER A 68 -5.58 -19.73 -24.95
N ASN A 69 -6.80 -19.26 -24.66
CA ASN A 69 -8.00 -19.69 -25.36
C ASN A 69 -8.26 -18.88 -26.64
N PHE A 70 -8.02 -17.58 -26.63
CA PHE A 70 -8.43 -16.69 -27.72
C PHE A 70 -7.29 -16.19 -28.58
N ASN A 71 -6.02 -16.26 -28.11
CA ASN A 71 -4.90 -15.67 -28.81
C ASN A 71 -3.55 -16.37 -28.63
N PRO A 72 -3.46 -17.70 -28.71
CA PRO A 72 -2.22 -18.44 -28.40
C PRO A 72 -1.06 -18.16 -29.39
N ARG A 73 -1.38 -17.56 -30.56
CA ARG A 73 -0.39 -17.18 -31.59
C ARG A 73 -0.12 -15.68 -31.67
N ASN A 74 -0.62 -14.91 -30.71
CA ASN A 74 -0.48 -13.44 -30.67
C ASN A 74 -0.99 -12.70 -31.94
N ASN A 75 -2.04 -13.22 -32.59
CA ASN A 75 -2.59 -12.64 -33.81
C ASN A 75 -3.66 -11.56 -33.57
N ASN A 76 -4.25 -11.51 -32.37
CA ASN A 76 -5.33 -10.60 -32.03
C ASN A 76 -4.77 -9.33 -31.37
N PHE A 77 -4.91 -8.19 -32.04
CA PHE A 77 -4.43 -6.89 -31.58
C PHE A 77 -4.99 -6.48 -30.21
N PHE A 78 -6.31 -6.68 -29.98
CA PHE A 78 -6.94 -6.27 -28.72
C PHE A 78 -6.43 -7.09 -27.52
N VAL A 79 -6.26 -8.41 -27.70
CA VAL A 79 -5.73 -9.27 -26.65
C VAL A 79 -4.24 -8.95 -26.40
N ASN A 80 -3.46 -8.72 -27.46
CA ASN A 80 -2.05 -8.33 -27.34
C ASN A 80 -1.85 -6.99 -26.61
N PHE A 81 -2.75 -6.04 -26.79
CA PHE A 81 -2.70 -4.77 -26.08
C PHE A 81 -2.83 -4.95 -24.56
N ILE A 82 -3.67 -5.88 -24.13
CA ILE A 82 -3.88 -6.15 -22.69
C ILE A 82 -2.84 -7.14 -22.17
N ALA A 83 -2.68 -8.27 -22.86
CA ALA A 83 -1.84 -9.36 -22.41
C ALA A 83 -1.24 -10.13 -23.59
N GLN A 84 0.08 -10.16 -23.66
CA GLN A 84 0.84 -10.96 -24.60
C GLN A 84 1.79 -11.88 -23.84
N PHE A 85 1.68 -13.18 -24.07
CA PHE A 85 2.53 -14.20 -23.46
C PHE A 85 3.39 -14.90 -24.50
N ASP A 86 4.48 -15.51 -24.05
CA ASP A 86 5.34 -16.30 -24.90
C ASP A 86 4.65 -17.63 -25.25
N PRO A 87 4.46 -17.98 -26.53
CA PRO A 87 3.88 -19.25 -26.93
C PRO A 87 4.68 -20.47 -26.45
N THR A 88 6.00 -20.33 -26.23
CA THR A 88 6.86 -21.40 -25.74
C THR A 88 6.88 -21.49 -24.20
N SER A 89 6.56 -20.39 -23.52
CA SER A 89 6.49 -20.29 -22.07
C SER A 89 5.28 -19.46 -21.65
N PRO A 90 4.07 -20.04 -21.63
CA PRO A 90 2.81 -19.34 -21.40
C PRO A 90 2.70 -18.60 -20.05
N SER A 91 3.58 -18.90 -19.11
CA SER A 91 3.67 -18.21 -17.81
C SER A 91 4.48 -16.91 -17.85
N THR A 92 5.10 -16.58 -19.00
CA THR A 92 5.98 -15.43 -19.13
C THR A 92 5.31 -14.36 -19.98
N PRO A 93 4.92 -13.21 -19.39
CA PRO A 93 4.40 -12.10 -20.16
C PRO A 93 5.52 -11.44 -20.94
N VAL A 94 5.31 -11.21 -22.22
CA VAL A 94 6.27 -10.59 -23.15
C VAL A 94 5.81 -9.24 -23.68
N GLY A 95 4.54 -8.88 -23.45
CA GLY A 95 4.00 -7.60 -23.89
C GLY A 95 2.61 -7.31 -23.33
N GLY A 96 2.04 -6.19 -23.78
CA GLY A 96 0.76 -5.68 -23.29
C GLY A 96 0.84 -5.02 -21.91
N LEU A 97 -0.31 -4.59 -21.37
CA LEU A 97 -0.38 -3.97 -20.05
C LEU A 97 0.11 -4.91 -18.95
N ILE A 98 -0.16 -6.22 -19.07
CA ILE A 98 0.22 -7.23 -18.09
C ILE A 98 1.75 -7.33 -17.91
N TYR A 99 2.52 -6.97 -18.92
CA TYR A 99 3.98 -6.96 -18.88
C TYR A 99 4.51 -5.98 -17.82
N TYR A 100 3.88 -4.81 -17.71
CA TYR A 100 4.24 -3.77 -16.75
C TYR A 100 3.65 -4.01 -15.35
N VAL A 101 2.64 -4.85 -15.24
CA VAL A 101 1.99 -5.20 -13.97
C VAL A 101 2.66 -6.39 -13.29
N THR A 102 3.45 -7.17 -14.05
CA THR A 102 4.14 -8.36 -13.54
C THR A 102 5.56 -8.02 -13.09
N PRO A 103 6.00 -8.46 -11.89
CA PRO A 103 7.33 -8.17 -11.41
C PRO A 103 8.40 -8.75 -12.35
N PRO A 104 9.51 -8.03 -12.58
CA PRO A 104 10.65 -8.56 -13.30
C PRO A 104 11.28 -9.72 -12.49
N ARG A 105 11.67 -10.80 -13.19
CA ARG A 105 12.21 -12.02 -12.55
C ARG A 105 13.70 -11.88 -12.22
N GLY A 106 14.05 -10.89 -11.40
CA GLY A 106 15.43 -10.65 -10.95
C GLY A 106 15.95 -9.27 -11.32
N LEU A 107 17.04 -8.88 -10.68
CA LEU A 107 17.66 -7.56 -10.87
C LEU A 107 18.36 -7.43 -12.24
N ASP A 108 18.85 -8.53 -12.79
CA ASP A 108 19.41 -8.62 -14.12
C ASP A 108 18.36 -8.26 -15.18
N VAL A 109 17.18 -8.84 -15.09
CA VAL A 109 16.06 -8.53 -16.00
C VAL A 109 15.57 -7.10 -15.81
N ALA A 110 15.50 -6.62 -14.57
CA ALA A 110 15.13 -5.24 -14.28
C ALA A 110 16.15 -4.22 -14.82
N ALA A 111 17.43 -4.56 -14.83
CA ALA A 111 18.48 -3.71 -15.38
C ALA A 111 18.47 -3.69 -16.92
N LEU A 112 18.06 -4.77 -17.56
CA LEU A 112 17.95 -4.85 -19.03
C LEU A 112 16.72 -4.11 -19.56
N ASP A 113 15.63 -4.08 -18.80
CA ASP A 113 14.41 -3.34 -19.16
C ASP A 113 13.97 -2.43 -18.01
N PRO A 114 14.59 -1.25 -17.87
CA PRO A 114 14.28 -0.31 -16.81
C PRO A 114 12.86 0.29 -16.95
N MET A 115 12.33 0.36 -18.17
CA MET A 115 10.96 0.87 -18.40
C MET A 115 9.92 -0.07 -17.78
N ARG A 116 10.12 -1.37 -17.89
CA ARG A 116 9.28 -2.38 -17.22
C ARG A 116 9.38 -2.25 -15.70
N ALA A 117 10.58 -2.13 -15.17
CA ALA A 117 10.81 -2.02 -13.73
C ALA A 117 10.11 -0.77 -13.15
N VAL A 118 10.29 0.38 -13.81
CA VAL A 118 9.61 1.64 -13.40
C VAL A 118 8.09 1.51 -13.53
N GLY A 119 7.59 0.93 -14.61
CA GLY A 119 6.16 0.69 -14.81
C GLY A 119 5.54 -0.16 -13.70
N TYR A 120 6.22 -1.26 -13.33
CA TYR A 120 5.82 -2.12 -12.22
C TYR A 120 5.78 -1.37 -10.89
N VAL A 121 6.84 -0.64 -10.56
CA VAL A 121 6.91 0.14 -9.31
C VAL A 121 5.80 1.17 -9.23
N LEU A 122 5.56 1.93 -10.29
CA LEU A 122 4.48 2.93 -10.34
C LEU A 122 3.10 2.28 -10.19
N PHE A 123 2.88 1.16 -10.84
CA PHE A 123 1.64 0.39 -10.70
C PHE A 123 1.46 -0.09 -9.25
N MET A 124 2.49 -0.70 -8.64
CA MET A 124 2.43 -1.18 -7.26
C MET A 124 2.19 -0.05 -6.27
N ILE A 125 2.88 1.07 -6.40
CA ILE A 125 2.62 2.26 -5.56
C ILE A 125 1.16 2.70 -5.70
N GLY A 126 0.66 2.83 -6.92
CA GLY A 126 -0.72 3.25 -7.18
C GLY A 126 -1.75 2.34 -6.53
N ILE A 127 -1.64 1.04 -6.75
CA ILE A 127 -2.61 0.06 -6.24
C ILE A 127 -2.53 -0.10 -4.71
N VAL A 128 -1.32 -0.05 -4.13
CA VAL A 128 -1.14 -0.12 -2.67
C VAL A 128 -1.70 1.13 -1.99
N VAL A 129 -1.59 2.32 -2.61
CA VAL A 129 -2.24 3.55 -2.11
C VAL A 129 -3.76 3.43 -2.14
N VAL A 130 -4.33 2.87 -3.20
CA VAL A 130 -5.79 2.64 -3.29
C VAL A 130 -6.24 1.68 -2.18
N PHE A 131 -5.61 0.52 -2.07
CA PHE A 131 -5.94 -0.43 -1.01
C PHE A 131 -5.64 0.11 0.39
N GLY A 132 -4.62 0.93 0.55
CA GLY A 132 -4.30 1.60 1.80
C GLY A 132 -5.42 2.51 2.29
N LYS A 133 -5.97 3.32 1.40
CA LYS A 133 -7.14 4.17 1.71
C LYS A 133 -8.37 3.33 2.05
N LEU A 134 -8.67 2.32 1.25
CA LEU A 134 -9.79 1.40 1.52
C LEU A 134 -9.62 0.71 2.88
N TRP A 135 -8.41 0.26 3.19
CA TRP A 135 -8.13 -0.40 4.47
C TRP A 135 -8.33 0.51 5.68
N VAL A 136 -7.92 1.78 5.58
CA VAL A 136 -8.12 2.77 6.66
C VAL A 136 -9.61 2.99 6.92
N GLU A 137 -10.42 3.04 5.89
CA GLU A 137 -11.87 3.21 6.04
C GLU A 137 -12.57 1.96 6.57
N LEU A 138 -12.28 0.79 5.97
CA LEU A 138 -12.90 -0.48 6.35
C LEU A 138 -12.41 -1.01 7.70
N GLY A 139 -11.16 -0.76 8.05
CA GLY A 139 -10.53 -1.18 9.30
C GLY A 139 -10.90 -0.33 10.52
N GLY A 140 -11.77 0.67 10.37
CA GLY A 140 -12.13 1.56 11.48
C GLY A 140 -10.99 2.50 11.92
N LEU A 141 -10.02 2.72 11.04
CA LEU A 141 -8.85 3.57 11.28
C LEU A 141 -9.03 4.98 10.70
N SER A 142 -10.22 5.30 10.18
CA SER A 142 -10.54 6.62 9.62
C SER A 142 -10.46 7.71 10.69
N PRO A 143 -10.23 8.98 10.31
CA PRO A 143 -10.20 10.11 11.25
C PRO A 143 -11.43 10.18 12.14
N LYS A 144 -12.62 9.88 11.58
CA LYS A 144 -13.89 9.86 12.29
C LYS A 144 -13.93 8.75 13.35
N SER A 145 -13.54 7.53 12.97
CA SER A 145 -13.50 6.37 13.89
C SER A 145 -12.45 6.58 14.99
N ALA A 146 -11.27 7.10 14.63
CA ALA A 146 -10.22 7.39 15.59
C ALA A 146 -10.65 8.50 16.59
N ALA A 147 -11.35 9.55 16.13
CA ALA A 147 -11.89 10.58 17.01
C ALA A 147 -12.93 10.02 17.97
N GLN A 148 -13.82 9.16 17.48
CA GLN A 148 -14.82 8.50 18.32
C GLN A 148 -14.17 7.61 19.38
N ASN A 149 -13.21 6.79 19.00
CA ASN A 149 -12.47 5.92 19.93
C ASN A 149 -11.77 6.72 21.04
N LEU A 150 -11.19 7.88 20.72
CA LEU A 150 -10.60 8.77 21.72
C LEU A 150 -11.62 9.31 22.70
N LEU A 151 -12.80 9.72 22.23
CA LEU A 151 -13.88 10.20 23.08
C LEU A 151 -14.45 9.10 23.99
N ASP A 152 -14.64 7.90 23.44
CA ASP A 152 -15.15 6.74 24.18
C ASP A 152 -14.15 6.26 25.24
N ALA A 153 -12.86 6.48 25.03
CA ALA A 153 -11.79 6.22 25.99
C ALA A 153 -11.64 7.32 27.07
N ASP A 154 -12.54 8.31 27.12
CA ASP A 154 -12.45 9.45 28.04
C ASP A 154 -11.13 10.24 27.93
N VAL A 155 -10.58 10.34 26.72
CA VAL A 155 -9.36 11.05 26.40
C VAL A 155 -9.67 12.35 25.66
N GLN A 156 -8.94 13.41 25.97
CA GLN A 156 -9.10 14.72 25.36
C GLN A 156 -7.75 15.24 24.83
N ILE A 157 -7.80 15.94 23.70
CA ILE A 157 -6.66 16.66 23.16
C ILE A 157 -6.63 18.05 23.82
N PRO A 158 -5.52 18.48 24.45
CA PRO A 158 -5.40 19.81 25.08
C PRO A 158 -5.72 20.91 24.06
N GLY A 159 -6.52 21.89 24.48
CA GLY A 159 -6.94 23.02 23.63
C GLY A 159 -8.14 22.75 22.72
N PHE A 160 -8.66 21.54 22.68
CA PHE A 160 -9.86 21.21 21.90
C PHE A 160 -11.06 20.93 22.83
N ARG A 161 -12.26 21.37 22.40
CA ARG A 161 -13.50 21.01 23.10
C ARG A 161 -13.72 19.49 22.99
N ARG A 162 -14.33 18.90 24.01
CA ARG A 162 -14.74 17.49 24.02
C ARG A 162 -15.93 17.28 23.07
N SER A 163 -15.65 17.30 21.77
CA SER A 163 -16.62 16.99 20.72
C SER A 163 -15.91 16.31 19.55
N ASN A 164 -16.66 15.52 18.80
CA ASN A 164 -16.11 14.71 17.69
C ASN A 164 -15.49 15.60 16.59
N LYS A 165 -16.17 16.69 16.20
CA LYS A 165 -15.79 17.52 15.06
C LYS A 165 -14.39 18.14 15.12
N PRO A 166 -13.96 18.81 16.23
CA PRO A 166 -12.61 19.39 16.29
C PRO A 166 -11.51 18.33 16.31
N VAL A 167 -11.73 17.19 17.01
CA VAL A 167 -10.78 16.09 17.08
C VAL A 167 -10.65 15.41 15.72
N GLU A 168 -11.77 15.13 15.06
CA GLU A 168 -11.83 14.60 13.70
C GLU A 168 -11.12 15.53 12.70
N ALA A 169 -11.35 16.85 12.77
CA ALA A 169 -10.69 17.82 11.90
C ALA A 169 -9.16 17.80 12.06
N LEU A 170 -8.66 17.66 13.30
CA LEU A 170 -7.23 17.51 13.56
C LEU A 170 -6.69 16.21 12.96
N LEU A 171 -7.34 15.08 13.24
CA LEU A 171 -6.91 13.76 12.74
C LEU A 171 -7.01 13.68 11.22
N ASN A 172 -7.99 14.34 10.61
CA ASN A 172 -8.15 14.39 9.15
C ASN A 172 -7.00 15.13 8.44
N LYS A 173 -6.23 15.94 9.16
CA LYS A 173 -5.02 16.56 8.63
C LYS A 173 -3.86 15.57 8.51
N TYR A 174 -3.74 14.62 9.45
CA TYR A 174 -2.58 13.73 9.56
C TYR A 174 -2.84 12.34 8.97
N ILE A 175 -3.96 11.68 9.29
CA ILE A 175 -4.23 10.29 8.91
C ILE A 175 -4.18 10.08 7.40
N PRO A 176 -4.83 10.88 6.53
CA PRO A 176 -4.77 10.65 5.08
C PRO A 176 -3.35 10.83 4.51
N SER A 177 -2.60 11.83 4.99
CA SER A 177 -1.22 12.09 4.54
C SER A 177 -0.30 10.94 4.91
N VAL A 178 -0.37 10.48 6.16
CA VAL A 178 0.43 9.34 6.65
C VAL A 178 0.03 8.05 5.93
N THR A 179 -1.26 7.85 5.65
CA THR A 179 -1.76 6.71 4.88
C THR A 179 -1.15 6.68 3.48
N ILE A 180 -1.15 7.81 2.77
CA ILE A 180 -0.60 7.89 1.41
C ILE A 180 0.91 7.65 1.44
N ILE A 181 1.66 8.37 2.28
CA ILE A 181 3.12 8.25 2.35
C ILE A 181 3.53 6.83 2.77
N GLY A 182 2.91 6.27 3.81
CA GLY A 182 3.17 4.91 4.24
C GLY A 182 2.87 3.87 3.17
N SER A 183 1.74 4.02 2.45
CA SER A 183 1.39 3.15 1.32
C SER A 183 2.36 3.28 0.14
N MET A 184 2.86 4.49 -0.15
CA MET A 184 3.87 4.70 -1.20
C MET A 184 5.19 4.00 -0.84
N ILE A 185 5.64 4.12 0.41
CA ILE A 185 6.86 3.44 0.89
C ILE A 185 6.68 1.92 0.79
N LEU A 186 5.53 1.39 1.25
CA LEU A 186 5.22 -0.04 1.16
C LEU A 186 5.16 -0.52 -0.29
N GLY A 187 4.52 0.24 -1.19
CA GLY A 187 4.45 -0.09 -2.61
C GLY A 187 5.80 -0.02 -3.33
N LEU A 188 6.73 0.84 -2.87
CA LEU A 188 8.10 0.91 -3.39
C LEU A 188 8.94 -0.28 -2.94
N LEU A 189 8.69 -0.81 -1.73
CA LEU A 189 9.45 -1.93 -1.15
C LEU A 189 8.90 -3.31 -1.54
N ALA A 190 7.69 -3.35 -2.13
CA ALA A 190 7.02 -4.57 -2.57
C ALA A 190 7.50 -5.03 -3.95
#